data_626f48e1b1e2921805322e64acc3f7be
#
_entry.id   626f48e1b1e2921805322e64acc3f7be
#
_cell.length_a   1.000
_cell.length_b   1.000
_cell.length_c   1.000
_cell.angle_alpha   90.00
_cell.angle_beta   90.00
_cell.angle_gamma   90.00
#
_symmetry.space_group_name_H-M   'P 1'
#
loop_
_entity.id
_entity.type
_entity.pdbx_description
1 polymer ?
#
loop_
_entity_poly.entity_id
_entity_poly.type
_entity_poly.pdbx_seq_one_letter_code
_entity_poly.pdbx_strand_id
1 'polypeptide(L)'
;MAKSQRVYTPEFRRQMVELHRTGRNFDELAKEFGCTSWSIRQWVKQADRDVGRGDGGLSTAEREELTRLRRENRQLKEERDILSKAAAWFAKESTATPKRSSDS
;
A
#
# COMPACT_ATOMS: atom_id res chain seq x y z
N MET A 1 17.15 8.44 19.44
CA MET A 1 16.97 7.93 19.26
C MET A 1 15.98 7.45 18.76
N ALA A 2 15.86 6.92 18.37
CA ALA A 2 14.93 6.30 17.61
C ALA A 2 13.71 5.92 18.26
N LYS A 3 13.36 6.52 19.29
CA LYS A 3 12.18 6.14 19.89
C LYS A 3 11.05 6.44 19.04
N SER A 4 11.10 7.31 18.11
CA SER A 4 9.98 7.55 17.22
C SER A 4 9.74 6.39 16.30
N GLN A 5 10.67 5.44 16.27
CA GLN A 5 10.53 4.29 15.42
C GLN A 5 9.83 3.12 16.10
N ARG A 6 9.29 3.34 17.25
CA ARG A 6 8.62 2.28 17.96
C ARG A 6 7.46 1.72 17.14
N VAL A 7 7.39 0.41 17.09
CA VAL A 7 6.35 -0.29 16.34
C VAL A 7 5.36 -0.88 17.34
N TYR A 8 4.09 -0.64 17.11
CA TYR A 8 3.04 -1.14 17.99
C TYR A 8 2.35 -2.31 17.32
N THR A 9 2.04 -3.33 18.11
CA THR A 9 1.37 -4.50 17.56
C THR A 9 -0.09 -4.18 17.25
N PRO A 10 -0.71 -4.93 16.34
CA PRO A 10 -2.12 -4.72 16.06
C PRO A 10 -3.00 -4.89 17.30
N GLU A 11 -2.62 -5.79 18.19
CA GLU A 11 -3.38 -6.00 19.43
C GLU A 11 -3.32 -4.77 20.32
N PHE A 12 -2.15 -4.17 20.43
CA PHE A 12 -1.98 -2.97 21.24
C PHE A 12 -2.84 -1.84 20.69
N ARG A 13 -2.81 -1.64 19.39
CA ARG A 13 -3.62 -0.59 18.77
C ARG A 13 -5.10 -0.82 19.00
N ARG A 14 -5.53 -2.05 18.84
CA ARG A 14 -6.94 -2.41 19.05
C ARG A 14 -7.33 -2.12 20.49
N GLN A 15 -6.45 -2.43 21.43
CA GLN A 15 -6.71 -2.19 22.82
C GLN A 15 -6.85 -0.71 23.12
N MET A 16 -6.01 0.12 22.52
CA MET A 16 -6.09 1.56 22.71
C MET A 16 -7.42 2.10 22.18
N VAL A 17 -7.86 1.60 21.02
CA VAL A 17 -9.12 2.01 20.44
C VAL A 17 -10.27 1.62 21.37
N GLU A 18 -10.24 0.41 21.92
CA GLU A 18 -11.28 -0.04 22.82
C GLU A 18 -11.33 0.80 24.09
N LEU A 19 -10.20 1.08 24.66
CA LEU A 19 -10.15 1.90 25.86
C LEU A 19 -10.68 3.30 25.61
N HIS A 20 -10.36 3.86 24.46
CA HIS A 20 -10.90 5.16 24.11
C HIS A 20 -12.42 5.10 23.99
N ARG A 21 -12.95 4.03 23.45
CA ARG A 21 -14.39 3.89 23.29
C ARG A 21 -15.14 3.76 24.60
N THR A 22 -14.44 3.35 25.65
CA THR A 22 -15.06 3.32 26.97
C THR A 22 -15.09 4.68 27.62
N GLY A 23 -14.56 5.70 26.94
CA GLY A 23 -14.62 7.07 27.45
C GLY A 23 -13.29 7.63 27.90
N ARG A 24 -12.20 6.91 27.74
CA ARG A 24 -10.90 7.40 28.14
C ARG A 24 -10.37 8.39 27.13
N ASN A 25 -9.71 9.38 27.63
CA ASN A 25 -9.24 10.49 26.84
C ASN A 25 -7.92 10.13 26.16
N PHE A 26 -7.67 10.67 24.99
CA PHE A 26 -6.48 10.36 24.22
C PHE A 26 -5.21 10.70 25.00
N ASP A 27 -5.18 11.83 25.68
CA ASP A 27 -4.00 12.26 26.40
C ASP A 27 -3.71 11.35 27.59
N GLU A 28 -4.74 10.91 28.29
CA GLU A 28 -4.60 9.97 29.37
C GLU A 28 -3.98 8.67 28.90
N LEU A 29 -4.53 8.14 27.84
CA LEU A 29 -4.05 6.87 27.31
C LEU A 29 -2.60 7.01 26.82
N ALA A 30 -2.30 8.12 26.18
CA ALA A 30 -0.95 8.34 25.68
C ALA A 30 0.05 8.34 26.82
N LYS A 31 -0.29 9.02 27.88
CA LYS A 31 0.59 9.13 29.03
C LYS A 31 0.75 7.79 29.71
N GLU A 32 -0.33 7.07 29.86
CA GLU A 32 -0.33 5.82 30.59
C GLU A 32 0.42 4.73 29.85
N PHE A 33 0.26 4.67 28.55
CA PHE A 33 0.79 3.57 27.75
C PHE A 33 2.02 3.91 26.90
N GLY A 34 2.49 5.14 27.02
CA GLY A 34 3.74 5.51 26.35
C GLY A 34 3.67 5.73 24.87
N CYS A 35 2.50 6.05 24.36
CA CYS A 35 2.36 6.41 22.96
C CYS A 35 1.91 7.85 22.87
N THR A 36 1.65 8.35 21.66
CA THR A 36 1.23 9.74 21.51
C THR A 36 -0.28 9.78 21.32
N SER A 37 -0.90 10.86 21.72
CA SER A 37 -2.33 11.02 21.52
C SER A 37 -2.64 11.05 20.03
N TRP A 38 -1.73 11.60 19.22
CA TRP A 38 -1.91 11.62 17.78
C TRP A 38 -2.02 10.20 17.23
N SER A 39 -1.15 9.30 17.68
CA SER A 39 -1.18 7.91 17.24
C SER A 39 -2.50 7.25 17.57
N ILE A 40 -2.97 7.42 18.81
CA ILE A 40 -4.21 6.80 19.23
C ILE A 40 -5.37 7.36 18.40
N ARG A 41 -5.35 8.64 18.14
CA ARG A 41 -6.38 9.29 17.35
C ARG A 41 -6.41 8.71 15.94
N GLN A 42 -5.23 8.49 15.36
CA GLN A 42 -5.14 7.89 14.03
C GLN A 42 -5.67 6.46 14.04
N TRP A 43 -5.37 5.72 15.09
CA TRP A 43 -5.85 4.33 15.19
C TRP A 43 -7.37 4.27 15.29
N VAL A 44 -7.96 5.19 16.04
CA VAL A 44 -9.41 5.24 16.15
C VAL A 44 -10.04 5.59 14.81
N LYS A 45 -9.47 6.56 14.10
CA LYS A 45 -9.96 6.93 12.79
C LYS A 45 -9.88 5.76 11.82
N GLN A 46 -8.77 5.04 11.83
CA GLN A 46 -8.62 3.90 10.94
C GLN A 46 -9.60 2.79 11.30
N ALA A 47 -9.80 2.54 12.58
CA ALA A 47 -10.74 1.53 13.01
C ALA A 47 -12.17 1.87 12.56
N ASP A 48 -12.52 3.15 12.62
CA ASP A 48 -13.82 3.59 12.16
C ASP A 48 -13.98 3.40 10.67
N ARG A 49 -12.94 3.69 9.91
CA ARG A 49 -12.98 3.48 8.46
C ARG A 49 -13.12 2.01 8.13
N ASP A 50 -12.45 1.17 8.89
CA ASP A 50 -12.47 -0.27 8.65
C ASP A 50 -13.85 -0.86 8.84
N VAL A 51 -14.65 -0.25 9.70
CA VAL A 51 -16.04 -0.71 9.88
C VAL A 51 -17.04 0.17 9.13
N GLY A 52 -16.54 1.05 8.27
CA GLY A 52 -17.42 1.86 7.42
C GLY A 52 -18.05 3.04 8.11
N ARG A 53 -17.56 3.42 9.27
CA ARG A 53 -18.12 4.55 10.00
C ARG A 53 -17.22 5.77 10.03
N GLY A 54 -16.18 5.78 9.30
CA GLY A 54 -15.21 6.86 9.36
C GLY A 54 -15.61 8.03 8.50
N ASP A 55 -14.61 8.81 8.14
CA ASP A 55 -14.79 10.06 7.41
C ASP A 55 -14.79 9.88 5.91
N GLY A 56 -15.00 8.68 5.45
CA GLY A 56 -14.99 8.40 4.02
C GLY A 56 -13.64 7.99 3.49
N GLY A 57 -12.65 7.87 4.35
CA GLY A 57 -11.34 7.40 3.91
C GLY A 57 -11.33 5.91 3.67
N LEU A 58 -10.24 5.42 3.15
CA LEU A 58 -10.12 4.01 2.83
C LEU A 58 -9.92 3.17 4.07
N SER A 59 -10.53 2.00 4.10
CA SER A 59 -10.29 1.04 5.15
C SER A 59 -8.90 0.44 4.94
N THR A 60 -8.41 -0.29 5.93
CA THR A 60 -7.12 -0.96 5.81
C THR A 60 -7.15 -1.95 4.65
N ALA A 61 -8.22 -2.72 4.55
CA ALA A 61 -8.35 -3.70 3.48
C ALA A 61 -8.35 -3.04 2.10
N GLU A 62 -9.08 -1.94 1.98
CA GLU A 62 -9.13 -1.22 0.71
C GLU A 62 -7.79 -0.62 0.35
N ARG A 63 -7.06 -0.12 1.34
CA ARG A 63 -5.75 0.46 1.13
C ARG A 63 -4.76 -0.59 0.66
N GLU A 64 -4.81 -1.76 1.26
CA GLU A 64 -3.93 -2.87 0.88
C GLU A 64 -4.25 -3.34 -0.53
N GLU A 65 -5.54 -3.41 -0.84
CA GLU A 65 -5.96 -3.80 -2.17
C GLU A 65 -5.49 -2.80 -3.22
N LEU A 66 -5.60 -1.52 -2.92
CA LEU A 66 -5.16 -0.48 -3.82
C LEU A 66 -3.65 -0.57 -4.07
N THR A 67 -2.89 -0.81 -3.02
CA THR A 67 -1.45 -0.97 -3.14
C THR A 67 -1.10 -2.15 -4.02
N ARG A 68 -1.77 -3.26 -3.82
CA ARG A 68 -1.56 -4.45 -4.61
C ARG A 68 -1.88 -4.22 -6.08
N LEU A 69 -3.01 -3.59 -6.34
CA LEU A 69 -3.43 -3.31 -7.71
C LEU A 69 -2.50 -2.34 -8.41
N ARG A 70 -1.98 -1.36 -7.70
CA ARG A 70 -1.03 -0.43 -8.28
C ARG A 70 0.27 -1.12 -8.65
N ARG A 71 0.70 -2.06 -7.82
CA ARG A 71 1.90 -2.82 -8.09
C ARG A 71 1.72 -3.71 -9.31
N GLU A 72 0.58 -4.40 -9.36
CA GLU A 72 0.27 -5.27 -10.50
C GLU A 72 0.17 -4.46 -11.78
N ASN A 73 -0.46 -3.31 -11.71
CA ASN A 73 -0.62 -2.47 -12.88
C ASN A 73 0.73 -2.00 -13.41
N ARG A 74 1.64 -1.62 -12.52
CA ARG A 74 2.97 -1.20 -12.92
C ARG A 74 3.72 -2.36 -13.58
N GLN A 75 3.60 -3.54 -13.00
CA GLN A 75 4.24 -4.73 -13.52
C GLN A 75 3.72 -5.08 -14.91
N LEU A 76 2.41 -5.02 -15.08
CA LEU A 76 1.80 -5.31 -16.37
C LEU A 76 2.22 -4.30 -17.44
N LYS A 77 2.34 -3.04 -17.06
CA LYS A 77 2.80 -2.02 -17.99
C LYS A 77 4.23 -2.26 -18.41
N GLU A 78 5.07 -2.67 -17.47
CA GLU A 78 6.46 -2.97 -17.77
C GLU A 78 6.56 -4.17 -18.71
N GLU A 79 5.77 -5.19 -18.45
CA GLU A 79 5.76 -6.37 -19.31
C GLU A 79 5.28 -6.03 -20.71
N ARG A 80 4.24 -5.21 -20.79
CA ARG A 80 3.73 -4.77 -22.07
C ARG A 80 4.79 -3.99 -22.85
N ASP A 81 5.50 -3.10 -22.15
CA ASP A 81 6.53 -2.30 -22.81
C ASP A 81 7.69 -3.16 -23.28
N ILE A 82 8.10 -4.12 -22.49
CA ILE A 82 9.15 -5.04 -22.85
C ILE A 82 8.74 -5.85 -24.09
N LEU A 83 7.52 -6.38 -24.08
CA LEU A 83 7.04 -7.17 -25.21
C LEU A 83 6.91 -6.33 -26.46
N SER A 84 6.45 -5.10 -26.31
CA SER A 84 6.33 -4.19 -27.45
C SER A 84 7.69 -3.91 -28.07
N LYS A 85 8.68 -3.66 -27.24
CA LYS A 85 10.02 -3.38 -27.72
C LYS A 85 10.63 -4.60 -28.34
N ALA A 86 10.40 -5.76 -27.75
CA ALA A 86 10.91 -7.00 -28.32
C ALA A 86 10.28 -7.28 -29.67
N ALA A 87 8.99 -7.07 -29.78
CA ALA A 87 8.29 -7.27 -31.04
C ALA A 87 8.81 -6.34 -32.12
N ALA A 88 9.02 -5.08 -31.76
CA ALA A 88 9.56 -4.10 -32.71
C ALA A 88 10.98 -4.49 -33.13
N TRP A 89 11.75 -4.96 -32.19
CA TRP A 89 13.11 -5.38 -32.48
C TRP A 89 13.14 -6.59 -33.42
N PHE A 90 12.28 -7.56 -33.14
CA PHE A 90 12.17 -8.75 -34.01
C PHE A 90 11.69 -8.39 -35.40
N ALA A 91 10.76 -7.48 -35.51
CA ALA A 91 10.28 -7.04 -36.80
C ALA A 91 11.40 -6.38 -37.61
N LYS A 92 12.20 -5.57 -36.91
CA LYS A 92 13.30 -4.89 -37.55
C LYS A 92 14.37 -5.89 -38.01
N GLU A 93 14.66 -6.86 -37.17
CA GLU A 93 15.61 -7.90 -37.51
C GLU A 93 15.16 -8.66 -38.75
N SER A 94 13.91 -8.97 -38.78
CA SER A 94 13.31 -9.71 -39.85
C SER A 94 13.44 -8.98 -41.21
N THR A 95 13.25 -7.69 -41.21
CA THR A 95 13.39 -6.93 -42.45
C THR A 95 14.82 -6.64 -42.79
N ALA A 96 15.66 -6.54 -41.77
CA ALA A 96 17.08 -6.25 -42.04
C ALA A 96 17.84 -7.46 -42.51
N THR A 97 17.37 -8.63 -42.22
CA THR A 97 18.06 -9.83 -42.60
C THR A 97 17.72 -10.09 -44.00
N PRO A 98 18.46 -9.89 -44.82
CA PRO A 98 18.11 -9.98 -46.13
C PRO A 98 17.87 -11.26 -46.60
N LYS A 99 17.65 -11.43 -46.85
CA LYS A 99 17.40 -12.23 -47.19
C LYS A 99 18.06 -12.98 -47.74
N ARG A 100 18.47 -13.37 -47.67
CA ARG A 100 19.09 -14.15 -47.94
C ARG A 100 18.57 -14.83 -48.65
N SER A 101 18.21 -14.93 -48.89
CA SER A 101 17.73 -15.56 -49.42
C SER A 101 17.57 -15.50 -50.40
N SER A 102 17.57 -15.18 -50.67
CA SER A 102 17.30 -15.22 -51.51
C SER A 102 17.84 -15.53 -52.24
N ASP A 103 18.29 -15.62 -52.05
CA ASP A 103 18.75 -15.95 -52.67
C ASP A 103 18.76 -16.68 -53.21
N SER A 104 18.66 -16.63 -53.14
CA SER A 104 18.59 -17.28 -53.48
C SER A 104 18.34 -17.77 -53.82
#